data_dd7ce32f03d1ed77e891acd192cbd621
#
_entry.id   dd7ce32f03d1ed77e891acd192cbd621
#
_cell.length_a   1.000
_cell.length_b   1.000
_cell.length_c   1.000
_cell.angle_alpha   90.00
_cell.angle_beta   90.00
_cell.angle_gamma   90.00
#
_symmetry.space_group_name_H-M   'P 1'
#
loop_
_entity.id
_entity.type
_entity.pdbx_description
1 polymer ?
#
loop_
_entity_poly.entity_id
_entity_poly.type
_entity_poly.pdbx_seq_one_letter_code
_entity_poly.pdbx_strand_id
1 'polypeptide(L)' 'MSPEQEQLVCDALVHLGPVETEQGLHAEGVRKIQEVLHCSLADARSTLRELRLRKRIEETTTSIEQPDQPHFRWVQPSV' A
#
# COMPACT_ATOMS: atom_id res chain seq x y z
N MET A 1 7.20 -3.97 -14.73
CA MET A 1 6.15 -2.93 -14.54
C MET A 1 6.69 -1.59 -15.03
N SER A 2 5.92 -0.91 -15.86
CA SER A 2 6.32 0.40 -16.36
C SER A 2 6.22 1.48 -15.28
N PRO A 3 6.92 2.61 -15.43
CA PRO A 3 6.79 3.71 -14.47
C PRO A 3 5.35 4.21 -14.32
N GLU A 4 4.57 4.18 -15.38
CA GLU A 4 3.18 4.59 -15.36
C GLU A 4 2.33 3.63 -14.54
N GLN A 5 2.53 2.33 -14.70
CA GLN A 5 1.84 1.32 -13.92
C GLN A 5 2.23 1.40 -12.46
N GLU A 6 3.52 1.63 -12.19
CA GLU A 6 4.01 1.79 -10.83
C GLU A 6 3.31 2.97 -10.14
N GLN A 7 3.18 4.09 -10.85
CA GLN A 7 2.51 5.26 -10.30
C GLN A 7 1.03 4.99 -10.04
N LEU A 8 0.36 4.29 -10.96
CA LEU A 8 -1.04 3.90 -10.76
C LEU A 8 -1.22 3.04 -9.51
N VAL A 9 -0.31 2.08 -9.32
CA VAL A 9 -0.35 1.20 -8.14
C VAL A 9 -0.14 2.02 -6.87
N CYS A 10 0.86 2.88 -6.86
CA CYS A 10 1.14 3.71 -5.67
C CYS A 10 -0.05 4.62 -5.35
N ASP A 11 -0.63 5.26 -6.36
CA ASP A 11 -1.79 6.12 -6.15
C ASP A 11 -2.98 5.33 -5.60
N ALA A 12 -3.22 4.14 -6.13
CA ALA A 12 -4.31 3.28 -5.66
C ALA A 12 -4.11 2.86 -4.20
N LEU A 13 -2.88 2.53 -3.82
CA LEU A 13 -2.56 2.16 -2.44
C LEU A 13 -2.80 3.33 -1.48
N VAL A 14 -2.37 4.52 -1.86
CA VAL A 14 -2.56 5.71 -1.03
C VAL A 14 -4.05 6.01 -0.82
N HIS A 15 -4.87 5.72 -1.83
CA HIS A 15 -6.31 5.98 -1.76
C HIS A 15 -7.11 4.94 -0.98
N LEU A 16 -6.49 3.84 -0.55
CA LEU A 16 -7.21 2.83 0.24
C LEU A 16 -7.70 3.36 1.59
N GLY A 17 -7.02 4.36 2.11
CA GLY A 17 -7.39 4.93 3.39
C GLY A 17 -6.89 4.11 4.58
N PRO A 18 -7.25 4.51 5.79
CA PRO A 18 -6.74 3.87 7.00
C PRO A 18 -7.37 2.50 7.27
N VAL A 19 -6.56 1.59 7.80
CA VAL A 19 -6.94 0.22 8.15
C VAL A 19 -6.53 -0.03 9.59
N GLU A 20 -7.31 -0.80 10.31
CA GLU A 20 -7.12 -1.00 11.75
C GLU A 20 -5.87 -1.81 12.12
N THR A 21 -5.42 -2.70 11.24
CA THR A 21 -4.27 -3.55 11.54
C THR A 21 -3.24 -3.49 10.42
N GLU A 22 -1.98 -3.73 10.77
CA GLU A 22 -0.91 -3.78 9.80
C GLU A 22 -1.12 -4.94 8.81
N GLN A 23 -1.54 -6.09 9.31
CA GLN A 23 -1.84 -7.24 8.45
C GLN A 23 -2.99 -6.91 7.49
N GLY A 24 -4.00 -6.20 7.97
CA GLY A 24 -5.11 -5.76 7.14
C GLY A 24 -4.65 -4.81 6.05
N LEU A 25 -3.73 -3.90 6.39
CA LEU A 25 -3.17 -2.97 5.41
C LEU A 25 -2.43 -3.71 4.30
N HIS A 26 -1.62 -4.71 4.65
CA HIS A 26 -0.90 -5.53 3.67
C HIS A 26 -1.87 -6.32 2.79
N ALA A 27 -2.89 -6.93 3.38
CA ALA A 27 -3.89 -7.70 2.64
C ALA A 27 -4.66 -6.81 1.65
N GLU A 28 -5.07 -5.64 2.09
CA GLU A 28 -5.76 -4.67 1.23
C GLU A 28 -4.84 -4.19 0.10
N GLY A 29 -3.57 -3.94 0.41
CA GLY A 29 -2.58 -3.52 -0.59
C GLY A 29 -2.38 -4.56 -1.67
N VAL A 30 -2.23 -5.83 -1.29
CA VAL A 30 -2.07 -6.93 -2.23
C VAL A 30 -3.30 -7.05 -3.12
N ARG A 31 -4.50 -6.99 -2.52
CA ARG A 31 -5.75 -7.06 -3.28
C ARG A 31 -5.85 -5.92 -4.29
N LYS A 32 -5.51 -4.71 -3.87
CA LYS A 32 -5.56 -3.56 -4.77
C LYS A 32 -4.60 -3.71 -5.95
N ILE A 33 -3.41 -4.23 -5.70
CA ILE A 33 -2.45 -4.48 -6.79
C ILE A 33 -3.00 -5.49 -7.77
N GLN A 34 -3.65 -6.55 -7.28
CA GLN A 34 -4.30 -7.53 -8.16
C GLN A 34 -5.35 -6.87 -9.04
N GLU A 35 -6.15 -5.96 -8.49
CA GLU A 35 -7.16 -5.23 -9.24
C GLU A 35 -6.56 -4.34 -10.32
N VAL A 36 -5.50 -3.61 -9.97
CA VAL A 36 -4.89 -2.64 -10.89
C VAL A 36 -4.12 -3.34 -12.00
N LEU A 37 -3.35 -4.37 -11.67
CA LEU A 37 -2.47 -5.04 -12.63
C LEU A 37 -3.04 -6.33 -13.20
N HIS A 38 -4.17 -6.81 -12.69
CA HIS A 38 -4.78 -8.08 -13.12
C HIS A 38 -3.79 -9.23 -13.03
N CYS A 39 -3.08 -9.32 -11.91
CA CYS A 39 -2.03 -10.31 -11.71
C CYS A 39 -2.39 -11.32 -10.62
N SER A 40 -1.56 -12.35 -10.48
CA SER A 40 -1.74 -13.37 -9.46
C SER A 40 -1.45 -12.81 -8.06
N LEU A 41 -1.89 -13.55 -7.05
CA LEU A 41 -1.60 -13.19 -5.66
C LEU A 41 -0.08 -13.15 -5.41
N ALA A 42 0.66 -14.13 -5.94
CA ALA A 42 2.11 -14.18 -5.77
C ALA A 42 2.77 -12.96 -6.40
N ASP A 43 2.34 -12.57 -7.61
CA ASP A 43 2.88 -11.40 -8.29
C ASP A 43 2.54 -10.11 -7.55
N ALA A 44 1.33 -10.02 -7.02
CA ALA A 44 0.91 -8.85 -6.25
C ALA A 44 1.75 -8.70 -4.97
N ARG A 45 2.01 -9.79 -4.28
CA ARG A 45 2.86 -9.79 -3.09
C ARG A 45 4.29 -9.35 -3.44
N SER A 46 4.83 -9.89 -4.52
CA SER A 46 6.17 -9.52 -4.98
C SER A 46 6.24 -8.04 -5.34
N THR A 47 5.20 -7.53 -6.01
CA THR A 47 5.12 -6.13 -6.40
C THR A 47 5.10 -5.22 -5.18
N LEU A 48 4.27 -5.54 -4.19
CA LEU A 48 4.19 -4.74 -2.97
C LEU A 48 5.54 -4.74 -2.24
N ARG A 49 6.16 -5.90 -2.13
CA ARG A 49 7.47 -6.03 -1.50
C ARG A 49 8.51 -5.17 -2.22
N GLU A 50 8.53 -5.24 -3.54
CA GLU A 50 9.46 -4.47 -4.38
C GLU A 50 9.27 -2.97 -4.16
N LEU A 51 8.03 -2.49 -4.17
CA LEU A 51 7.74 -1.07 -3.97
C LEU A 51 8.19 -0.61 -2.58
N ARG A 52 8.01 -1.43 -1.57
CA ARG A 52 8.46 -1.11 -0.22
C ARG A 52 9.99 -1.07 -0.12
N LEU A 53 10.67 -2.03 -0.72
CA LEU A 53 12.13 -2.09 -0.73
C LEU A 53 12.75 -0.90 -1.45
N ARG A 54 12.10 -0.44 -2.51
CA ARG A 54 12.54 0.71 -3.27
C ARG A 54 12.09 2.04 -2.68
N LYS A 55 11.38 1.98 -1.55
CA LYS A 55 10.82 3.15 -0.86
C LYS A 55 9.90 3.98 -1.73
N ARG A 56 9.18 3.33 -2.62
CA ARG A 56 8.15 3.96 -3.44
C ARG A 56 6.83 4.07 -2.69
N ILE A 57 6.64 3.23 -1.68
CA ILE A 57 5.46 3.23 -0.83
C ILE A 57 5.89 2.90 0.59
N GLU A 58 5.28 3.51 1.58
CA GLU A 58 5.59 3.25 2.99
C GLU A 58 4.32 3.15 3.81
N GLU A 59 4.40 2.39 4.89
CA GLU A 59 3.35 2.34 5.89
C GLU A 59 3.52 3.51 6.85
N THR A 60 2.42 4.12 7.24
CA THR A 60 2.44 5.12 8.30
C THR A 60 1.27 4.88 9.24
N THR A 61 1.42 5.36 10.47
CA THR A 61 0.39 5.25 11.48
C THR A 61 -0.27 6.61 11.67
N THR A 62 -1.60 6.62 11.67
CA THR A 62 -2.36 7.82 11.97
C THR A 62 -3.12 7.60 13.27
N SER A 63 -2.84 8.42 14.28
CA SER A 63 -3.47 8.29 15.60
C SER A 63 -3.96 9.63 16.11
N ILE A 64 -4.34 10.52 15.21
CA ILE A 64 -4.60 11.91 15.55
C ILE A 64 -5.82 12.08 16.47
N GLU A 65 -6.88 11.29 16.25
CA GLU A 65 -8.12 11.43 17.00
C GLU A 65 -8.34 10.37 18.07
N GLN A 66 -7.72 9.20 17.92
CA GLN A 66 -7.85 8.10 18.87
C GLN A 66 -6.50 7.41 19.05
N PRO A 67 -5.66 7.93 19.95
CA PRO A 67 -4.34 7.37 20.16
C PRO A 67 -4.34 5.92 20.63
N ASP A 68 -5.45 5.45 21.22
CA ASP A 68 -5.59 4.07 21.69
C ASP A 68 -5.89 3.08 20.55
N GLN A 69 -6.26 3.57 19.37
CA GLN A 69 -6.59 2.74 18.22
C GLN A 69 -5.89 3.29 16.98
N PRO A 70 -4.58 3.05 16.84
CA PRO A 70 -3.86 3.53 15.66
C PRO A 70 -4.38 2.85 14.39
N HIS A 71 -4.47 3.63 13.33
CA HIS A 71 -4.80 3.12 12.01
C HIS A 71 -3.56 3.19 11.14
N PHE A 72 -3.46 2.27 10.20
CA PHE A 72 -2.33 2.16 9.27
C PHE A 72 -2.78 2.55 7.89
N ARG A 73 -1.95 3.26 7.16
CA ARG A 73 -2.25 3.63 5.77
C ARG A 73 -0.97 3.63 4.95
N TRP A 74 -1.15 3.54 3.63
CA TRP A 74 -0.04 3.66 2.70
C TRP A 74 0.17 5.12 2.32
N VAL A 75 1.44 5.52 2.23
CA VAL A 75 1.81 6.86 1.78
C VAL A 75 2.98 6.76 0.82
N GLN A 76 3.08 7.73 -0.08
CA GLN A 76 4.26 7.86 -0.93
C GLN A 76 5.25 8.77 -0.21
N PRO A 77 6.49 8.30 0.01
CA PRO A 77 7.50 9.14 0.66
C PRO A 77 7.78 10.38 -0.17
N SER A 78 7.91 11.52 0.50
CA SER A 78 8.37 12.74 -0.15
C SER A 78 9.86 12.65 -0.43
N VAL A 79 10.25 12.99 -1.63
CA VAL A 79 11.66 13.00 -2.01
C VAL A 79 12.24 14.39 -1.79
#